data_ad0390575d17f408fcb39c81c46a612b
#
_entry.id   ad0390575d17f408fcb39c81c46a612b
#
_cell.length_a   1.000
_cell.length_b   1.000
_cell.length_c   1.000
_cell.angle_alpha   90.00
_cell.angle_beta   90.00
_cell.angle_gamma   90.00
#
_symmetry.space_group_name_H-M   'P 1'
#
loop_
_entity.id
_entity.type
_entity.pdbx_description
1 polymer ?
#
loop_
_entity_poly.entity_id
_entity_poly.type
_entity_poly.pdbx_seq_one_letter_code
_entity_poly.pdbx_strand_id
1 'polypeptide(L)'
;MDCWNLLSKVLPVTPRVLLYGPPGTGKTYFANTEGLKENQQIYQTTLTQDSTAAELLGHYVPNESGAFDWLDGIGIKAWKEGARLVINEIDNAGVDVMTFLHALLDDPKFAKFTLPNKEKETVRPATGFQIVATMNGVPDDLPEALADRFPVKLHMDTVNPSAIQELPANLQGV
;
A
#
# COMPACT_ATOMS: atom_id res chain seq x y z
N MET A 1 8.28 -5.00 22.73
CA MET A 1 9.13 -4.66 21.55
C MET A 1 8.37 -3.56 20.82
N ASP A 2 8.98 -2.42 20.67
CA ASP A 2 8.31 -1.23 20.12
C ASP A 2 7.97 -1.48 18.64
N CYS A 3 6.69 -1.37 18.26
CA CYS A 3 6.23 -1.59 16.89
C CYS A 3 6.90 -0.62 15.88
N TRP A 4 7.29 0.57 16.37
CA TRP A 4 7.93 1.63 15.59
C TRP A 4 9.30 1.25 15.01
N ASN A 5 10.00 0.30 15.64
CA ASN A 5 11.30 -0.20 15.15
C ASN A 5 11.17 -1.49 14.33
N LEU A 6 9.97 -2.02 14.16
CA LEU A 6 9.78 -3.30 13.48
C LEU A 6 9.70 -3.17 11.97
N LEU A 7 9.06 -2.12 11.45
CA LEU A 7 8.82 -1.98 10.01
C LEU A 7 10.14 -1.92 9.21
N SER A 8 11.10 -1.14 9.68
CA SER A 8 12.42 -1.03 9.06
C SER A 8 13.18 -2.37 9.02
N LYS A 9 12.93 -3.25 10.00
CA LYS A 9 13.52 -4.59 10.06
C LYS A 9 12.76 -5.62 9.24
N VAL A 10 11.46 -5.43 9.09
CA VAL A 10 10.55 -6.38 8.44
C VAL A 10 10.54 -6.19 6.91
N LEU A 11 10.48 -4.95 6.43
CA LEU A 11 10.38 -4.66 5.00
C LEU A 11 11.52 -5.20 4.13
N PRO A 12 12.79 -5.32 4.62
CA PRO A 12 13.84 -6.00 3.86
C PRO A 12 13.61 -7.50 3.68
N VAL A 13 12.84 -8.12 4.59
CA VAL A 13 12.57 -9.56 4.61
C VAL A 13 11.27 -9.90 3.90
N THR A 14 10.23 -9.08 4.11
CA THR A 14 8.95 -9.22 3.44
C THR A 14 8.45 -7.88 2.91
N PRO A 15 8.12 -7.80 1.61
CA PRO A 15 7.66 -6.56 1.02
C PRO A 15 6.16 -6.27 1.26
N ARG A 16 5.46 -7.08 2.06
CA ARG A 16 4.01 -6.98 2.26
C ARG A 16 3.70 -6.90 3.75
N VAL A 17 3.25 -5.73 4.20
CA VAL A 17 2.96 -5.46 5.61
C VAL A 17 1.59 -4.80 5.77
N LEU A 18 0.82 -5.26 6.73
CA LEU A 18 -0.44 -4.65 7.16
C LEU A 18 -0.22 -3.96 8.51
N LEU A 19 -0.53 -2.68 8.59
CA LEU A 19 -0.58 -1.89 9.82
C LEU A 19 -2.04 -1.76 10.25
N TYR A 20 -2.38 -2.19 11.45
CA TYR A 20 -3.76 -2.15 11.92
C TYR A 20 -3.86 -1.60 13.35
N GLY A 21 -5.03 -1.13 13.74
CA GLY A 21 -5.30 -0.59 15.07
C GLY A 21 -6.11 0.70 15.04
N PRO A 22 -6.34 1.34 16.19
CA PRO A 22 -7.23 2.49 16.29
C PRO A 22 -6.79 3.68 15.43
N PRO A 23 -7.73 4.56 15.02
CA PRO A 23 -7.39 5.77 14.29
C PRO A 23 -6.50 6.69 15.12
N GLY A 24 -5.73 7.54 14.46
CA GLY A 24 -4.87 8.54 15.12
C GLY A 24 -3.53 8.01 15.64
N THR A 25 -3.22 6.73 15.53
CA THR A 25 -1.94 6.14 15.99
C THR A 25 -0.75 6.39 15.06
N GLY A 26 -0.95 7.08 13.92
CA GLY A 26 0.14 7.42 12.99
C GLY A 26 0.47 6.32 11.97
N LYS A 27 -0.41 5.35 11.72
CA LYS A 27 -0.20 4.27 10.74
C LYS A 27 0.22 4.77 9.36
N THR A 28 -0.50 5.75 8.82
CA THR A 28 -0.21 6.34 7.50
C THR A 28 1.14 7.06 7.50
N TYR A 29 1.46 7.82 8.54
CA TYR A 29 2.77 8.45 8.67
C TYR A 29 3.88 7.40 8.67
N PHE A 30 3.74 6.38 9.48
CA PHE A 30 4.69 5.27 9.59
C PHE A 30 4.88 4.52 8.26
N ALA A 31 3.79 4.25 7.52
CA ALA A 31 3.85 3.62 6.21
C ALA A 31 4.64 4.45 5.18
N ASN A 32 4.63 5.78 5.31
CA ASN A 32 5.28 6.71 4.40
C ASN A 32 6.72 7.07 4.79
N THR A 33 7.13 6.81 6.03
CA THR A 33 8.44 7.28 6.52
C THR A 33 9.39 6.14 6.88
N GLU A 34 8.89 5.07 7.48
CA GLU A 34 9.75 4.05 8.06
C GLU A 34 10.26 3.02 7.03
N GLY A 35 11.52 2.62 7.20
CA GLY A 35 12.14 1.57 6.40
C GLY A 35 12.23 1.89 4.90
N LEU A 36 12.25 3.17 4.53
CA LEU A 36 12.49 3.61 3.15
C LEU A 36 13.96 3.44 2.79
N LYS A 37 14.19 3.01 1.56
CA LYS A 37 15.51 3.07 0.95
C LYS A 37 15.78 4.49 0.48
N GLU A 38 17.05 4.85 0.36
CA GLU A 38 17.44 6.13 -0.22
C GLU A 38 16.84 6.31 -1.62
N ASN A 39 16.18 7.45 -1.85
CA ASN A 39 15.48 7.79 -3.09
C ASN A 39 14.36 6.81 -3.53
N GLN A 40 13.82 6.00 -2.61
CA GLN A 40 12.70 5.14 -2.95
C GLN A 40 11.44 5.96 -3.24
N GLN A 41 10.88 5.77 -4.43
CA GLN A 41 9.60 6.37 -4.81
C GLN A 41 8.46 5.78 -3.98
N ILE A 42 7.49 6.63 -3.62
CA ILE A 42 6.27 6.22 -2.92
C ILE A 42 5.07 6.62 -3.75
N TYR A 43 4.17 5.67 -3.91
CA TYR A 43 2.81 5.88 -4.42
C TYR A 43 1.83 5.63 -3.28
N GLN A 44 0.86 6.52 -3.11
CA GLN A 44 -0.12 6.41 -2.02
C GLN A 44 -1.54 6.58 -2.54
N THR A 45 -2.45 5.78 -1.99
CA THR A 45 -3.89 5.96 -2.16
C THR A 45 -4.62 5.69 -0.84
N THR A 46 -5.83 6.21 -0.73
CA THR A 46 -6.79 5.86 0.32
C THR A 46 -8.00 5.23 -0.35
N LEU A 47 -8.34 4.02 0.06
CA LEU A 47 -9.47 3.30 -0.51
C LEU A 47 -10.78 3.71 0.15
N THR A 48 -11.81 3.76 -0.66
CA THR A 48 -13.20 3.95 -0.25
C THR A 48 -14.06 2.92 -0.98
N GLN A 49 -15.34 2.82 -0.62
CA GLN A 49 -16.26 1.94 -1.34
C GLN A 49 -16.46 2.33 -2.81
N ASP A 50 -16.22 3.61 -3.14
CA ASP A 50 -16.33 4.15 -4.50
C ASP A 50 -15.01 4.06 -5.29
N SER A 51 -13.91 3.64 -4.65
CA SER A 51 -12.63 3.44 -5.33
C SER A 51 -12.75 2.34 -6.38
N THR A 52 -12.11 2.55 -7.51
CA THR A 52 -12.17 1.64 -8.65
C THR A 52 -10.85 0.92 -8.88
N ALA A 53 -10.90 -0.30 -9.43
CA ALA A 53 -9.69 -1.02 -9.81
C ALA A 53 -8.84 -0.24 -10.84
N ALA A 54 -9.46 0.63 -11.64
CA ALA A 54 -8.78 1.47 -12.63
C ALA A 54 -7.75 2.43 -12.01
N GLU A 55 -7.97 2.90 -10.77
CA GLU A 55 -7.03 3.78 -10.07
C GLU A 55 -5.69 3.06 -9.79
N LEU A 56 -5.76 1.78 -9.47
CA LEU A 56 -4.58 0.95 -9.19
C LEU A 56 -4.02 0.31 -10.46
N LEU A 57 -4.89 -0.15 -11.34
CA LEU A 57 -4.53 -0.89 -12.55
C LEU A 57 -4.14 0.04 -13.70
N GLY A 58 -4.99 1.02 -13.99
CA GLY A 58 -4.89 1.91 -15.14
C GLY A 58 -6.16 1.90 -16.00
N HIS A 59 -6.21 2.82 -16.93
CA HIS A 59 -7.35 3.00 -17.83
C HIS A 59 -6.92 3.71 -19.12
N TYR A 60 -7.80 3.71 -20.11
CA TYR A 60 -7.59 4.44 -21.34
C TYR A 60 -8.01 5.92 -21.19
N VAL A 61 -7.16 6.82 -21.66
CA VAL A 61 -7.41 8.27 -21.70
C VAL A 61 -7.38 8.76 -23.14
N PRO A 62 -8.24 9.72 -23.55
CA PRO A 62 -8.16 10.30 -24.88
C PRO A 62 -6.89 11.16 -25.00
N ASN A 63 -6.21 11.05 -26.16
CA ASN A 63 -5.07 11.89 -26.50
C ASN A 63 -5.49 13.04 -27.43
N GLU A 64 -4.54 13.93 -27.75
CA GLU A 64 -4.77 15.11 -28.61
C GLU A 64 -5.24 14.77 -30.03
N SER A 65 -4.95 13.58 -30.53
CA SER A 65 -5.38 13.10 -31.85
C SER A 65 -6.79 12.48 -31.85
N GLY A 66 -7.43 12.38 -30.69
CA GLY A 66 -8.73 11.70 -30.50
C GLY A 66 -8.61 10.18 -30.40
N ALA A 67 -7.41 9.63 -30.41
CA ALA A 67 -7.15 8.22 -30.08
C ALA A 67 -7.09 8.03 -28.55
N PHE A 68 -7.04 6.76 -28.11
CA PHE A 68 -6.96 6.42 -26.68
C PHE A 68 -5.61 5.81 -26.39
N ASP A 69 -4.93 6.36 -25.38
CA ASP A 69 -3.69 5.83 -24.83
C ASP A 69 -3.94 5.20 -23.47
N TRP A 70 -3.17 4.15 -23.17
CA TRP A 70 -3.22 3.50 -21.86
C TRP A 70 -2.41 4.30 -20.85
N LEU A 71 -3.03 4.61 -19.70
CA LEU A 71 -2.39 5.23 -18.55
C LEU A 71 -2.32 4.21 -17.40
N ASP A 72 -1.11 3.83 -17.00
CA ASP A 72 -0.92 2.94 -15.86
C ASP A 72 -1.44 3.58 -14.57
N GLY A 73 -2.19 2.81 -13.79
CA GLY A 73 -2.58 3.18 -12.44
C GLY A 73 -1.42 3.11 -11.46
N ILE A 74 -1.60 3.66 -10.26
CA ILE A 74 -0.51 3.78 -9.28
C ILE A 74 0.04 2.43 -8.81
N GLY A 75 -0.78 1.38 -8.76
CA GLY A 75 -0.34 0.03 -8.41
C GLY A 75 0.61 -0.55 -9.46
N ILE A 76 0.27 -0.40 -10.74
CA ILE A 76 1.13 -0.85 -11.85
C ILE A 76 2.39 0.00 -11.95
N LYS A 77 2.31 1.32 -11.74
CA LYS A 77 3.50 2.18 -11.68
C LYS A 77 4.45 1.73 -10.57
N ALA A 78 3.91 1.52 -9.36
CA ALA A 78 4.71 1.03 -8.24
C ALA A 78 5.38 -0.32 -8.56
N TRP A 79 4.68 -1.23 -9.23
CA TRP A 79 5.24 -2.51 -9.67
C TRP A 79 6.39 -2.33 -10.66
N LYS A 80 6.19 -1.54 -11.72
CA LYS A 80 7.18 -1.32 -12.78
C LYS A 80 8.45 -0.63 -12.26
N GLU A 81 8.30 0.27 -11.30
CA GLU A 81 9.39 1.08 -10.76
C GLU A 81 10.07 0.46 -9.53
N GLY A 82 9.52 -0.61 -8.96
CA GLY A 82 10.03 -1.17 -7.70
C GLY A 82 9.82 -0.22 -6.52
N ALA A 83 8.78 0.61 -6.59
CA ALA A 83 8.45 1.62 -5.59
C ALA A 83 7.70 1.04 -4.39
N ARG A 84 7.51 1.86 -3.34
CA ARG A 84 6.58 1.54 -2.27
C ARG A 84 5.17 1.99 -2.65
N LEU A 85 4.20 1.07 -2.52
CA LEU A 85 2.78 1.37 -2.61
C LEU A 85 2.20 1.42 -1.19
N VAL A 86 1.66 2.56 -0.79
CA VAL A 86 0.94 2.73 0.47
C VAL A 86 -0.56 2.74 0.18
N ILE A 87 -1.28 1.81 0.78
CA ILE A 87 -2.75 1.69 0.65
C ILE A 87 -3.37 1.97 2.01
N ASN A 88 -4.01 3.12 2.16
CA ASN A 88 -4.73 3.45 3.37
C ASN A 88 -6.16 2.92 3.31
N GLU A 89 -6.66 2.52 4.50
CA GLU A 89 -8.05 2.07 4.70
C GLU A 89 -8.43 0.91 3.76
N ILE A 90 -7.57 -0.11 3.70
CA ILE A 90 -7.75 -1.28 2.82
C ILE A 90 -9.06 -2.03 3.13
N ASP A 91 -9.57 -1.93 4.34
CA ASP A 91 -10.85 -2.47 4.81
C ASP A 91 -12.07 -1.81 4.14
N ASN A 92 -11.91 -0.60 3.59
CA ASN A 92 -12.98 0.10 2.85
C ASN A 92 -13.03 -0.24 1.36
N ALA A 93 -12.14 -1.11 0.86
CA ALA A 93 -12.08 -1.45 -0.56
C ALA A 93 -13.36 -2.13 -1.06
N GLY A 94 -13.90 -1.66 -2.19
CA GLY A 94 -14.95 -2.35 -2.91
C GLY A 94 -14.50 -3.69 -3.52
N VAL A 95 -15.44 -4.55 -3.90
CA VAL A 95 -15.17 -5.91 -4.41
C VAL A 95 -14.24 -5.93 -5.62
N ASP A 96 -14.41 -4.97 -6.55
CA ASP A 96 -13.57 -4.88 -7.75
C ASP A 96 -12.12 -4.56 -7.42
N VAL A 97 -11.91 -3.64 -6.48
CA VAL A 97 -10.58 -3.28 -5.99
C VAL A 97 -9.95 -4.47 -5.26
N MET A 98 -10.70 -5.15 -4.39
CA MET A 98 -10.22 -6.33 -3.68
C MET A 98 -9.75 -7.42 -4.64
N THR A 99 -10.46 -7.66 -5.74
CA THR A 99 -10.06 -8.64 -6.76
C THR A 99 -8.69 -8.29 -7.35
N PHE A 100 -8.42 -7.02 -7.64
CA PHE A 100 -7.13 -6.59 -8.15
C PHE A 100 -6.03 -6.60 -7.06
N LEU A 101 -6.38 -6.27 -5.81
CA LEU A 101 -5.45 -6.35 -4.69
C LEU A 101 -4.90 -7.77 -4.48
N HIS A 102 -5.69 -8.79 -4.75
CA HIS A 102 -5.19 -10.17 -4.71
C HIS A 102 -3.99 -10.38 -5.64
N ALA A 103 -4.02 -9.82 -6.84
CA ALA A 103 -2.90 -9.91 -7.78
C ALA A 103 -1.69 -9.06 -7.33
N LEU A 104 -1.94 -7.85 -6.82
CA LEU A 104 -0.89 -6.96 -6.32
C LEU A 104 -0.15 -7.52 -5.09
N LEU A 105 -0.88 -8.27 -4.25
CA LEU A 105 -0.39 -8.83 -2.99
C LEU A 105 0.13 -10.26 -3.13
N ASP A 106 0.13 -10.84 -4.31
CA ASP A 106 0.73 -12.16 -4.52
C ASP A 106 2.24 -12.16 -4.22
N ASP A 107 2.80 -13.35 -3.99
CA ASP A 107 4.24 -13.49 -3.79
C ASP A 107 4.99 -12.92 -5.00
N PRO A 108 5.91 -11.97 -4.82
CA PRO A 108 6.62 -11.33 -5.92
C PRO A 108 7.30 -12.31 -6.89
N LYS A 109 7.64 -13.52 -6.44
CA LYS A 109 8.23 -14.57 -7.29
C LYS A 109 7.27 -15.08 -8.35
N PHE A 110 5.96 -15.08 -8.04
CA PHE A 110 4.91 -15.63 -8.90
C PHE A 110 3.98 -14.57 -9.46
N ALA A 111 3.93 -13.40 -8.79
CA ALA A 111 3.06 -12.29 -9.14
C ALA A 111 3.31 -11.85 -10.59
N LYS A 112 2.23 -11.79 -11.35
CA LYS A 112 2.20 -11.27 -12.72
C LYS A 112 0.79 -10.82 -13.06
N PHE A 113 0.68 -9.82 -13.89
CA PHE A 113 -0.60 -9.34 -14.39
C PHE A 113 -0.47 -8.94 -15.86
N THR A 114 -1.40 -9.38 -16.70
CA THR A 114 -1.47 -8.96 -18.09
C THR A 114 -2.40 -7.76 -18.18
N LEU A 115 -1.84 -6.61 -18.57
CA LEU A 115 -2.59 -5.37 -18.71
C LEU A 115 -3.61 -5.49 -19.85
N PRO A 116 -4.81 -4.91 -19.70
CA PRO A 116 -5.81 -4.86 -20.76
C PRO A 116 -5.50 -3.76 -21.79
N ASN A 117 -4.24 -3.36 -21.92
CA ASN A 117 -3.76 -2.44 -22.93
C ASN A 117 -3.68 -3.11 -24.32
N LYS A 118 -3.42 -2.32 -25.38
CA LYS A 118 -3.36 -2.83 -26.75
C LYS A 118 -2.29 -3.90 -26.93
N GLU A 119 -1.15 -3.72 -26.27
CA GLU A 119 0.01 -4.61 -26.34
C GLU A 119 -0.17 -5.87 -25.50
N LYS A 120 -1.18 -5.92 -24.62
CA LYS A 120 -1.38 -6.99 -23.63
C LYS A 120 -0.10 -7.29 -22.85
N GLU A 121 0.58 -6.23 -22.44
CA GLU A 121 1.83 -6.30 -21.71
C GLU A 121 1.65 -7.12 -20.42
N THR A 122 2.54 -8.09 -20.17
CA THR A 122 2.57 -8.79 -18.89
C THR A 122 3.61 -8.16 -17.98
N VAL A 123 3.13 -7.58 -16.89
CA VAL A 123 3.95 -6.90 -15.88
C VAL A 123 4.21 -7.79 -14.67
N ARG A 124 5.33 -7.55 -14.01
CA ARG A 124 5.74 -8.20 -12.75
C ARG A 124 6.30 -7.15 -11.82
N PRO A 125 6.25 -7.39 -10.49
CA PRO A 125 6.89 -6.46 -9.56
C PRO A 125 8.40 -6.40 -9.78
N ALA A 126 8.92 -5.20 -10.00
CA ALA A 126 10.35 -4.96 -10.09
C ALA A 126 11.01 -5.10 -8.70
N THR A 127 12.32 -5.33 -8.71
CA THR A 127 13.11 -5.42 -7.48
C THR A 127 12.97 -4.15 -6.64
N GLY A 128 12.65 -4.31 -5.37
CA GLY A 128 12.45 -3.18 -4.45
C GLY A 128 10.98 -2.84 -4.19
N PHE A 129 10.04 -3.38 -4.99
CA PHE A 129 8.62 -3.19 -4.73
C PHE A 129 8.24 -3.59 -3.31
N GLN A 130 7.47 -2.73 -2.67
CA GLN A 130 6.92 -2.94 -1.33
C GLN A 130 5.48 -2.47 -1.31
N ILE A 131 4.65 -3.14 -0.52
CA ILE A 131 3.29 -2.70 -0.24
C ILE A 131 3.07 -2.64 1.27
N VAL A 132 2.65 -1.48 1.74
CA VAL A 132 2.27 -1.25 3.14
C VAL A 132 0.82 -0.80 3.16
N ALA A 133 -0.05 -1.63 3.70
CA ALA A 133 -1.46 -1.30 3.85
C ALA A 133 -1.77 -0.86 5.28
N THR A 134 -2.76 0.02 5.44
CA THR A 134 -3.28 0.41 6.75
C THR A 134 -4.77 0.12 6.85
N MET A 135 -5.24 -0.19 8.06
CA MET A 135 -6.67 -0.33 8.38
C MET A 135 -6.95 0.11 9.81
N ASN A 136 -8.20 0.45 10.09
CA ASN A 136 -8.62 0.93 11.43
C ASN A 136 -9.21 -0.18 12.32
N GLY A 137 -9.56 -1.33 11.77
CA GLY A 137 -10.09 -2.48 12.48
C GLY A 137 -9.01 -3.49 12.89
N VAL A 138 -9.41 -4.74 12.90
CA VAL A 138 -8.54 -5.90 13.12
C VAL A 138 -8.39 -6.70 11.81
N PRO A 139 -7.32 -7.47 11.63
CA PRO A 139 -7.11 -8.23 10.39
C PRO A 139 -8.25 -9.18 10.03
N ASP A 140 -9.02 -9.63 11.00
CA ASP A 140 -10.17 -10.52 10.82
C ASP A 140 -11.38 -9.82 10.15
N ASP A 141 -11.37 -8.49 10.08
CA ASP A 141 -12.37 -7.71 9.34
C ASP A 141 -12.13 -7.76 7.81
N LEU A 142 -10.93 -8.18 7.38
CA LEU A 142 -10.63 -8.41 5.97
C LEU A 142 -11.08 -9.80 5.53
N PRO A 143 -11.43 -10.00 4.24
CA PRO A 143 -11.57 -11.33 3.69
C PRO A 143 -10.30 -12.15 3.97
N GLU A 144 -10.45 -13.38 4.47
CA GLU A 144 -9.36 -14.27 4.87
C GLU A 144 -8.28 -14.37 3.78
N ALA A 145 -8.72 -14.57 2.52
CA ALA A 145 -7.82 -14.66 1.37
C ALA A 145 -6.97 -13.40 1.14
N LEU A 146 -7.43 -12.21 1.55
CA LEU A 146 -6.66 -10.97 1.47
C LEU A 146 -5.74 -10.81 2.68
N ALA A 147 -6.26 -11.11 3.87
CA ALA A 147 -5.49 -11.06 5.11
C ALA A 147 -4.27 -11.99 5.08
N ASP A 148 -4.40 -13.18 4.47
CA ASP A 148 -3.32 -14.17 4.34
C ASP A 148 -2.17 -13.72 3.41
N ARG A 149 -2.43 -12.75 2.53
CA ARG A 149 -1.40 -12.18 1.66
C ARG A 149 -0.44 -11.25 2.37
N PHE A 150 -0.77 -10.83 3.60
CA PHE A 150 0.13 -10.07 4.46
C PHE A 150 0.84 -11.00 5.46
N PRO A 151 2.08 -11.42 5.17
CA PRO A 151 2.83 -12.30 6.08
C PRO A 151 3.17 -11.62 7.40
N VAL A 152 3.16 -10.30 7.44
CA VAL A 152 3.35 -9.53 8.66
C VAL A 152 2.19 -8.55 8.86
N LYS A 153 1.60 -8.62 10.04
CA LYS A 153 0.53 -7.76 10.51
C LYS A 153 1.02 -7.09 11.81
N LEU A 154 1.17 -5.77 11.79
CA LEU A 154 1.68 -5.00 12.93
C LEU A 154 0.55 -4.24 13.59
N HIS A 155 0.31 -4.51 14.87
CA HIS A 155 -0.64 -3.76 15.68
C HIS A 155 -0.02 -2.45 16.14
N MET A 156 -0.69 -1.34 15.86
CA MET A 156 -0.29 0.01 16.24
C MET A 156 -1.37 0.60 17.14
N ASP A 157 -1.23 0.40 18.44
CA ASP A 157 -2.18 0.83 19.48
C ASP A 157 -1.75 2.10 20.20
N THR A 158 -0.51 2.53 20.03
CA THR A 158 0.07 3.70 20.68
C THR A 158 0.66 4.66 19.67
N VAL A 159 0.63 5.94 20.00
CA VAL A 159 1.30 6.99 19.21
C VAL A 159 2.82 6.84 19.35
N ASN A 160 3.57 7.19 18.30
CA ASN A 160 5.03 7.16 18.34
C ASN A 160 5.56 8.07 19.48
N PRO A 161 6.32 7.53 20.44
CA PRO A 161 6.90 8.33 21.52
C PRO A 161 7.78 9.48 21.02
N SER A 162 8.48 9.29 19.89
CA SER A 162 9.30 10.36 19.30
C SER A 162 8.45 11.50 18.72
N ALA A 163 7.28 11.18 18.15
CA ALA A 163 6.36 12.22 17.64
C ALA A 163 5.80 13.10 18.77
N ILE A 164 5.61 12.54 19.97
CA ILE A 164 5.18 13.31 21.13
C ILE A 164 6.25 14.32 21.53
N GLN A 165 7.55 13.97 21.40
CA GLN A 165 8.66 14.88 21.73
C GLN A 165 8.79 16.05 20.74
N GLU A 166 8.33 15.90 19.52
CA GLU A 166 8.32 16.95 18.49
C GLU A 166 7.17 17.95 18.67
N LEU A 167 6.17 17.62 19.50
CA LEU A 167 5.07 18.53 19.79
C LEU A 167 5.56 19.74 20.62
N PRO A 168 4.93 20.91 20.45
CA PRO A 168 5.13 22.05 21.36
C PRO A 168 4.94 21.62 22.82
N ALA A 169 5.79 22.15 23.72
CA ALA A 169 5.85 21.71 25.12
C ALA A 169 4.48 21.75 25.86
N ASN A 170 3.59 22.64 25.46
CA ASN A 170 2.23 22.76 26.01
C ASN A 170 1.27 21.63 25.54
N LEU A 171 1.67 20.82 24.57
CA LEU A 171 0.88 19.69 24.05
C LEU A 171 1.48 18.31 24.39
N GLN A 172 2.66 18.26 24.99
CA GLN A 172 3.36 17.01 25.34
C GLN A 172 2.76 16.27 26.56
N GLY A 173 1.87 16.90 27.29
CA GLY A 173 1.29 16.37 28.52
C GLY A 173 -0.22 16.08 28.48
N VAL A 174 -0.81 16.00 27.28
CA VAL A 174 -2.25 15.72 27.11
C VAL A 174 -2.48 14.25 26.82
#